data_7aaa2f07ba7d4c276e2a43ce1122d0e9
#
_entry.id   7aaa2f07ba7d4c276e2a43ce1122d0e9
#
_cell.length_a   1.000
_cell.length_b   1.000
_cell.length_c   1.000
_cell.angle_alpha   90.00
_cell.angle_beta   90.00
_cell.angle_gamma   90.00
#
_symmetry.space_group_name_H-M   'P 1'
#
loop_
_entity.id
_entity.type
_entity.pdbx_description
1 polymer ?
#
loop_
_entity_poly.entity_id
_entity_poly.type
_entity_poly.pdbx_seq_one_letter_code
_entity_poly.pdbx_strand_id
1 'polypeptide(L)'
;LQLMAPTGRAAKVFSVHCHLPASTIHRHIYRRKSAVAGSFSLNDNLYRNALFVVDEASMISGTASGETVFGTNSLLDDLLEYVYGGQNCRLFLIGDTAQLPPVGEEESPALQSAVLEAYGMHVYQCDLNEVVRQRLDSGILWNATMLRALITHDEITQLPKIRFQGFADIVMLPGAEFVEAVSSSYSHVGEDETMIVTRSNKRANIYNIGIRNTVLDREEELVRGDMLMVVRNKYLDEGQPVNFIANGDRAVVVSVHNFRELYGFHFADVTLRFPDYEDFELASTAILDTLHSDAPALTASESQQLFESVMEDYADMPRKTDRMAALKNDNYYNALQIKYAYAVTCHKAQGGQWAHIYLDQGYMTDDMLTPDYIHWLYTAFTRATEKLFLVNWPSTQTQ
;
A
#
# COMPACT_ATOMS: atom_id res chain seq x y z
N LEU A 1 -26.25 -0.11 2.24
CA LEU A 1 -24.96 -0.78 2.31
C LEU A 1 -23.89 0.16 1.77
N GLN A 2 -22.78 0.33 2.50
CA GLN A 2 -21.63 1.13 2.11
C GLN A 2 -20.39 0.25 2.22
N LEU A 3 -19.68 0.04 1.10
CA LEU A 3 -18.49 -0.81 1.05
C LEU A 3 -17.24 0.05 1.06
N MET A 4 -16.28 -0.28 1.92
CA MET A 4 -15.04 0.46 2.08
C MET A 4 -13.84 -0.49 2.25
N ALA A 5 -12.64 0.02 1.96
CA ALA A 5 -11.38 -0.64 2.26
C ALA A 5 -10.29 0.41 2.57
N PRO A 6 -9.17 0.06 3.20
CA PRO A 6 -8.09 1.01 3.52
C PRO A 6 -7.38 1.58 2.31
N THR A 7 -7.23 0.82 1.22
CA THR A 7 -6.49 1.21 0.01
C THR A 7 -7.36 1.16 -1.24
N GLY A 8 -6.95 1.88 -2.31
CA GLY A 8 -7.64 1.89 -3.61
C GLY A 8 -7.69 0.48 -4.23
N ARG A 9 -6.59 -0.27 -4.17
CA ARG A 9 -6.54 -1.65 -4.70
C ARG A 9 -7.49 -2.58 -3.95
N ALA A 10 -7.50 -2.55 -2.62
CA ALA A 10 -8.43 -3.35 -1.82
C ALA A 10 -9.89 -2.98 -2.10
N ALA A 11 -10.21 -1.68 -2.22
CA ALA A 11 -11.55 -1.21 -2.57
C ALA A 11 -11.98 -1.72 -3.95
N LYS A 12 -11.09 -1.70 -4.96
CA LYS A 12 -11.36 -2.23 -6.29
C LYS A 12 -11.63 -3.75 -6.25
N VAL A 13 -10.78 -4.51 -5.57
CA VAL A 13 -10.96 -5.96 -5.42
C VAL A 13 -12.29 -6.26 -4.72
N PHE A 14 -12.59 -5.54 -3.65
CA PHE A 14 -13.84 -5.69 -2.91
C PHE A 14 -15.07 -5.37 -3.78
N SER A 15 -14.99 -4.28 -4.57
CA SER A 15 -16.06 -3.90 -5.51
C SER A 15 -16.34 -4.98 -6.55
N VAL A 16 -15.27 -5.57 -7.12
CA VAL A 16 -15.39 -6.65 -8.12
C VAL A 16 -16.05 -7.89 -7.52
N HIS A 17 -15.63 -8.31 -6.34
CA HIS A 17 -16.19 -9.51 -5.69
C HIS A 17 -17.63 -9.34 -5.24
N CYS A 18 -18.00 -8.16 -4.75
CA CYS A 18 -19.36 -7.88 -4.28
C CYS A 18 -20.30 -7.43 -5.39
N HIS A 19 -19.80 -7.11 -6.60
CA HIS A 19 -20.56 -6.48 -7.68
C HIS A 19 -21.29 -5.19 -7.24
N LEU A 20 -20.70 -4.46 -6.29
CA LEU A 20 -21.17 -3.20 -5.74
C LEU A 20 -20.03 -2.19 -5.66
N PRO A 21 -20.29 -0.89 -5.81
CA PRO A 21 -19.25 0.11 -5.69
C PRO A 21 -18.67 0.12 -4.26
N ALA A 22 -17.34 0.08 -4.18
CA ALA A 22 -16.58 0.27 -2.94
C ALA A 22 -15.64 1.46 -3.08
N SER A 23 -15.33 2.12 -1.97
CA SER A 23 -14.42 3.26 -1.92
C SER A 23 -13.37 3.08 -0.84
N THR A 24 -12.30 3.90 -0.86
CA THR A 24 -11.41 3.92 0.29
C THR A 24 -12.09 4.55 1.50
N ILE A 25 -11.72 4.11 2.72
CA ILE A 25 -12.22 4.70 3.97
C ILE A 25 -12.01 6.21 3.93
N HIS A 26 -10.80 6.68 3.62
CA HIS A 26 -10.47 8.10 3.56
C HIS A 26 -11.39 8.89 2.62
N ARG A 27 -11.64 8.36 1.41
CA ARG A 27 -12.54 9.01 0.44
C ARG A 27 -13.97 9.12 0.95
N HIS A 28 -14.40 8.16 1.76
CA HIS A 28 -15.77 8.08 2.24
C HIS A 28 -16.04 8.99 3.42
N ILE A 29 -15.12 9.02 4.41
CA ILE A 29 -15.34 9.67 5.70
C ILE A 29 -14.83 11.10 5.79
N TYR A 30 -13.87 11.52 4.92
CA TYR A 30 -13.30 12.86 4.99
C TYR A 30 -13.77 13.77 3.88
N ARG A 31 -13.88 15.07 4.21
CA ARG A 31 -14.10 16.16 3.26
C ARG A 31 -13.03 17.22 3.41
N ARG A 32 -12.75 17.96 2.35
CA ARG A 32 -11.85 19.10 2.38
C ARG A 32 -12.49 20.26 3.18
N LYS A 33 -11.78 20.81 4.14
CA LYS A 33 -12.20 22.00 4.91
C LYS A 33 -11.87 23.25 4.11
N SER A 34 -12.75 23.77 3.25
CA SER A 34 -12.62 25.02 2.49
C SER A 34 -11.31 25.25 1.70
N ALA A 35 -11.26 26.29 0.86
CA ALA A 35 -10.15 26.65 -0.01
C ALA A 35 -8.81 27.01 0.69
N VAL A 36 -8.78 27.04 2.02
CA VAL A 36 -7.55 27.16 2.80
C VAL A 36 -6.94 25.78 2.97
N ALA A 37 -6.17 25.46 1.99
CA ALA A 37 -5.18 24.41 1.79
C ALA A 37 -5.03 23.31 2.86
N GLY A 38 -5.35 22.09 2.46
CA GLY A 38 -4.69 20.87 2.95
C GLY A 38 -5.18 20.31 4.26
N SER A 39 -6.23 20.81 4.90
CA SER A 39 -6.83 20.16 6.06
C SER A 39 -8.15 19.48 5.68
N PHE A 40 -8.22 18.18 5.94
CA PHE A 40 -9.45 17.43 5.85
C PHE A 40 -10.12 17.38 7.23
N SER A 41 -11.43 17.40 7.21
CA SER A 41 -12.24 17.13 8.41
C SER A 41 -13.10 15.93 8.17
N LEU A 42 -13.47 15.30 9.25
CA LEU A 42 -14.48 14.27 9.21
C LEU A 42 -15.75 14.86 8.58
N ASN A 43 -16.35 14.09 7.68
CA ASN A 43 -17.61 14.47 7.05
C ASN A 43 -18.78 14.19 8.01
N ASP A 44 -19.89 14.89 7.85
CA ASP A 44 -21.11 14.56 8.57
C ASP A 44 -21.72 13.29 7.97
N ASN A 45 -22.01 12.29 8.79
CA ASN A 45 -22.69 11.09 8.35
C ASN A 45 -24.21 11.36 8.25
N LEU A 46 -24.71 11.54 7.03
CA LEU A 46 -26.13 11.75 6.75
C LEU A 46 -26.91 10.47 6.51
N TYR A 47 -26.26 9.31 6.57
CA TYR A 47 -26.90 8.01 6.36
C TYR A 47 -27.83 7.64 7.53
N ARG A 48 -28.89 6.92 7.17
CA ARG A 48 -29.84 6.36 8.14
C ARG A 48 -30.05 4.88 7.85
N ASN A 49 -30.09 4.06 8.89
CA ASN A 49 -30.27 2.61 8.79
C ASN A 49 -29.24 1.98 7.83
N ALA A 50 -28.01 2.43 7.86
CA ALA A 50 -26.95 1.99 6.96
C ALA A 50 -26.04 0.96 7.64
N LEU A 51 -25.60 -0.03 6.86
CA LEU A 51 -24.52 -0.93 7.21
C LEU A 51 -23.28 -0.53 6.44
N PHE A 52 -22.22 -0.20 7.17
CA PHE A 52 -20.90 0.06 6.64
C PHE A 52 -20.09 -1.23 6.75
N VAL A 53 -19.50 -1.67 5.65
CA VAL A 53 -18.67 -2.88 5.61
C VAL A 53 -17.27 -2.46 5.18
N VAL A 54 -16.28 -2.81 5.99
CA VAL A 54 -14.87 -2.52 5.71
C VAL A 54 -14.13 -3.83 5.56
N ASP A 55 -13.57 -4.04 4.37
CA ASP A 55 -12.67 -5.16 4.09
C ASP A 55 -11.21 -4.74 4.37
N GLU A 56 -10.31 -5.72 4.57
CA GLU A 56 -8.90 -5.50 4.94
C GLU A 56 -8.74 -4.64 6.21
N ALA A 57 -9.62 -4.81 7.18
CA ALA A 57 -9.63 -4.03 8.42
C ALA A 57 -8.34 -4.21 9.26
N SER A 58 -7.55 -5.27 9.00
CA SER A 58 -6.22 -5.48 9.60
C SER A 58 -5.24 -4.34 9.35
N MET A 59 -5.47 -3.52 8.33
CA MET A 59 -4.62 -2.37 7.98
C MET A 59 -5.02 -1.06 8.68
N ILE A 60 -6.11 -1.04 9.46
CA ILE A 60 -6.59 0.18 10.11
C ILE A 60 -5.80 0.43 11.38
N SER A 61 -5.07 1.55 11.43
CA SER A 61 -4.27 1.95 12.59
C SER A 61 -5.15 2.56 13.69
N GLY A 62 -4.85 2.20 14.94
CA GLY A 62 -5.37 2.79 16.16
C GLY A 62 -4.50 3.93 16.70
N THR A 63 -3.35 4.21 16.08
CA THR A 63 -2.46 5.29 16.48
C THR A 63 -2.59 6.48 15.53
N ALA A 64 -2.59 7.70 16.08
CA ALA A 64 -2.55 8.91 15.27
C ALA A 64 -1.16 9.06 14.65
N SER A 65 -1.06 9.11 13.33
CA SER A 65 0.20 9.43 12.68
C SER A 65 0.47 10.94 12.81
N GLY A 66 1.67 11.31 13.32
CA GLY A 66 2.02 12.71 13.64
C GLY A 66 2.00 13.71 12.48
N GLU A 67 1.73 13.29 11.26
CA GLU A 67 1.58 14.11 10.05
C GLU A 67 0.18 14.02 9.44
N THR A 68 -0.87 13.78 10.22
CA THR A 68 -2.22 13.63 9.68
C THR A 68 -2.77 14.96 9.19
N VAL A 69 -2.88 15.07 7.89
CA VAL A 69 -3.69 16.08 7.19
C VAL A 69 -5.18 15.73 7.36
N PHE A 70 -5.48 14.49 7.74
CA PHE A 70 -6.83 13.97 7.99
C PHE A 70 -7.14 13.95 9.48
N GLY A 71 -8.26 14.54 9.86
CA GLY A 71 -8.76 14.47 11.23
C GLY A 71 -7.80 14.98 12.31
N THR A 72 -8.08 14.62 13.53
CA THR A 72 -7.23 14.88 14.71
C THR A 72 -6.87 13.61 15.46
N ASN A 73 -7.47 12.49 15.08
CA ASN A 73 -7.40 11.20 15.75
C ASN A 73 -6.77 10.12 14.84
N SER A 74 -6.77 8.88 15.31
CA SER A 74 -6.42 7.73 14.48
C SER A 74 -7.49 7.46 13.41
N LEU A 75 -7.14 6.68 12.38
CA LEU A 75 -8.12 6.28 11.35
C LEU A 75 -9.26 5.45 11.94
N LEU A 76 -8.97 4.64 12.98
CA LEU A 76 -9.99 3.86 13.69
C LEU A 76 -10.97 4.76 14.44
N ASP A 77 -10.45 5.76 15.19
CA ASP A 77 -11.28 6.75 15.89
C ASP A 77 -12.23 7.47 14.93
N ASP A 78 -11.67 8.02 13.86
CA ASP A 78 -12.43 8.79 12.87
C ASP A 78 -13.47 7.93 12.14
N LEU A 79 -13.15 6.66 11.86
CA LEU A 79 -14.11 5.71 11.28
C LEU A 79 -15.28 5.44 12.22
N LEU A 80 -15.01 5.17 13.50
CA LEU A 80 -16.04 4.93 14.50
C LEU A 80 -16.89 6.17 14.72
N GLU A 81 -16.27 7.35 14.87
CA GLU A 81 -16.99 8.62 15.02
C GLU A 81 -17.90 8.88 13.82
N TYR A 82 -17.39 8.69 12.59
CA TYR A 82 -18.20 8.87 11.38
C TYR A 82 -19.39 7.93 11.33
N VAL A 83 -19.16 6.61 11.47
CA VAL A 83 -20.22 5.62 11.31
C VAL A 83 -21.33 5.83 12.34
N TYR A 84 -20.96 6.00 13.61
CA TYR A 84 -21.93 6.13 14.70
C TYR A 84 -22.47 7.55 14.88
N GLY A 85 -21.93 8.54 14.18
CA GLY A 85 -22.53 9.86 14.00
C GLY A 85 -23.82 9.83 13.16
N GLY A 86 -24.03 8.78 12.36
CA GLY A 86 -25.27 8.56 11.60
C GLY A 86 -26.41 7.95 12.42
N GLN A 87 -27.62 8.00 11.87
CA GLN A 87 -28.80 7.47 12.57
C GLN A 87 -28.97 5.97 12.34
N ASN A 88 -28.89 5.15 13.40
CA ASN A 88 -29.02 3.69 13.35
C ASN A 88 -28.08 3.04 12.31
N CYS A 89 -26.84 3.50 12.28
CA CYS A 89 -25.79 2.94 11.46
C CYS A 89 -25.04 1.84 12.22
N ARG A 90 -24.49 0.87 11.47
CA ARG A 90 -23.71 -0.25 12.01
C ARG A 90 -22.45 -0.43 11.19
N LEU A 91 -21.40 -0.92 11.84
CA LEU A 91 -20.11 -1.23 11.23
C LEU A 91 -19.88 -2.74 11.24
N PHE A 92 -19.37 -3.26 10.12
CA PHE A 92 -18.93 -4.63 9.95
C PHE A 92 -17.47 -4.60 9.46
N LEU A 93 -16.55 -5.08 10.27
CA LEU A 93 -15.12 -5.12 9.98
C LEU A 93 -14.75 -6.54 9.56
N ILE A 94 -14.11 -6.67 8.40
CA ILE A 94 -13.61 -7.94 7.84
C ILE A 94 -12.10 -7.79 7.73
N GLY A 95 -11.36 -8.78 8.23
CA GLY A 95 -9.91 -8.77 8.13
C GLY A 95 -9.32 -10.07 8.63
N ASP A 96 -8.00 -10.19 8.48
CA ASP A 96 -7.25 -11.36 8.86
C ASP A 96 -6.16 -10.96 9.86
N THR A 97 -6.29 -11.39 11.11
CA THR A 97 -5.34 -11.14 12.20
C THR A 97 -3.98 -11.82 11.99
N ALA A 98 -3.89 -12.77 11.06
CA ALA A 98 -2.62 -13.40 10.69
C ALA A 98 -1.81 -12.55 9.70
N GLN A 99 -2.42 -11.59 9.00
CA GLN A 99 -1.70 -10.64 8.17
C GLN A 99 -0.90 -9.64 9.01
N LEU A 100 0.01 -8.91 8.34
CA LEU A 100 0.77 -7.84 8.99
C LEU A 100 -0.17 -6.80 9.61
N PRO A 101 0.03 -6.43 10.87
CA PRO A 101 -0.67 -5.31 11.48
C PRO A 101 -0.21 -3.97 10.87
N PRO A 102 -0.88 -2.85 11.22
CA PRO A 102 -0.41 -1.53 10.82
C PRO A 102 1.02 -1.26 11.30
N VAL A 103 1.76 -0.45 10.54
CA VAL A 103 3.17 -0.16 10.86
C VAL A 103 3.30 0.47 12.25
N GLY A 104 4.12 -0.16 13.10
CA GLY A 104 4.36 0.30 14.48
C GLY A 104 3.36 -0.23 15.51
N GLU A 105 2.45 -1.11 15.12
CA GLU A 105 1.51 -1.80 16.00
C GLU A 105 1.82 -3.31 16.01
N GLU A 106 1.65 -3.95 17.17
CA GLU A 106 1.91 -5.40 17.32
C GLU A 106 0.72 -6.24 16.82
N GLU A 107 -0.48 -5.68 16.90
CA GLU A 107 -1.72 -6.33 16.48
C GLU A 107 -2.62 -5.33 15.76
N SER A 108 -3.63 -5.84 15.05
CA SER A 108 -4.60 -5.01 14.31
C SER A 108 -5.72 -4.51 15.24
N PRO A 109 -5.72 -3.25 15.69
CA PRO A 109 -6.66 -2.76 16.71
C PRO A 109 -8.11 -2.82 16.25
N ALA A 110 -8.38 -2.65 14.96
CA ALA A 110 -9.73 -2.74 14.41
C ALA A 110 -10.33 -4.16 14.44
N LEU A 111 -9.50 -5.20 14.66
CA LEU A 111 -9.94 -6.59 14.75
C LEU A 111 -9.90 -7.14 16.20
N GLN A 112 -9.57 -6.30 17.18
CA GLN A 112 -9.55 -6.67 18.59
C GLN A 112 -10.86 -6.27 19.27
N SER A 113 -11.66 -7.25 19.72
CA SER A 113 -12.91 -6.98 20.42
C SER A 113 -12.71 -6.10 21.65
N ALA A 114 -11.66 -6.34 22.44
CA ALA A 114 -11.37 -5.55 23.63
C ALA A 114 -11.09 -4.06 23.32
N VAL A 115 -10.42 -3.77 22.21
CA VAL A 115 -10.18 -2.39 21.77
C VAL A 115 -11.51 -1.72 21.38
N LEU A 116 -12.33 -2.40 20.60
CA LEU A 116 -13.63 -1.85 20.16
C LEU A 116 -14.61 -1.70 21.34
N GLU A 117 -14.61 -2.62 22.29
CA GLU A 117 -15.41 -2.52 23.53
C GLU A 117 -15.00 -1.35 24.41
N ALA A 118 -13.70 -0.99 24.42
CA ALA A 118 -13.21 0.19 25.14
C ALA A 118 -13.80 1.51 24.59
N TYR A 119 -14.24 1.55 23.32
CA TYR A 119 -15.05 2.66 22.77
C TYR A 119 -16.53 2.61 23.18
N GLY A 120 -16.93 1.67 24.03
CA GLY A 120 -18.32 1.49 24.44
C GLY A 120 -19.19 0.76 23.42
N MET A 121 -18.59 0.07 22.46
CA MET A 121 -19.31 -0.69 21.44
C MET A 121 -19.72 -2.07 21.93
N HIS A 122 -20.87 -2.56 21.46
CA HIS A 122 -21.22 -3.98 21.57
C HIS A 122 -20.62 -4.71 20.36
N VAL A 123 -19.67 -5.60 20.61
CA VAL A 123 -18.92 -6.31 19.57
C VAL A 123 -19.45 -7.75 19.45
N TYR A 124 -19.70 -8.18 18.22
CA TYR A 124 -19.98 -9.57 17.88
C TYR A 124 -18.85 -10.05 16.98
N GLN A 125 -18.07 -11.01 17.45
CA GLN A 125 -16.96 -11.60 16.70
C GLN A 125 -17.37 -12.96 16.13
N CYS A 126 -16.91 -13.22 14.89
CA CYS A 126 -17.06 -14.50 14.23
C CYS A 126 -15.77 -14.83 13.49
N ASP A 127 -15.18 -15.99 13.77
CA ASP A 127 -13.97 -16.45 13.10
C ASP A 127 -14.31 -17.38 11.95
N LEU A 128 -13.85 -16.99 10.72
CA LEU A 128 -13.97 -17.80 9.53
C LEU A 128 -12.73 -18.67 9.37
N ASN A 129 -12.83 -19.95 9.72
CA ASN A 129 -11.70 -20.88 9.74
C ASN A 129 -11.59 -21.77 8.49
N GLU A 130 -12.60 -21.78 7.63
CA GLU A 130 -12.58 -22.58 6.40
C GLU A 130 -11.98 -21.79 5.25
N VAL A 131 -10.97 -22.37 4.58
CA VAL A 131 -10.34 -21.77 3.40
C VAL A 131 -11.04 -22.23 2.14
N VAL A 132 -11.72 -21.32 1.46
CA VAL A 132 -12.54 -21.63 0.27
C VAL A 132 -11.79 -21.33 -1.04
N ARG A 133 -10.75 -20.50 -1.03
CA ARG A 133 -10.14 -19.90 -2.23
C ARG A 133 -9.19 -20.76 -3.03
N GLN A 134 -8.68 -21.84 -2.48
CA GLN A 134 -7.60 -22.61 -3.13
C GLN A 134 -7.94 -24.09 -3.17
N ARG A 135 -7.36 -24.77 -4.18
CA ARG A 135 -7.52 -26.22 -4.33
C ARG A 135 -6.76 -26.94 -3.22
N LEU A 136 -7.24 -28.11 -2.84
CA LEU A 136 -6.60 -28.97 -1.81
C LEU A 136 -5.16 -29.39 -2.19
N ASP A 137 -4.78 -29.22 -3.45
CA ASP A 137 -3.46 -29.50 -4.02
C ASP A 137 -2.55 -28.26 -4.12
N SER A 138 -2.95 -27.12 -3.50
CA SER A 138 -2.16 -25.88 -3.49
C SER A 138 -1.12 -25.88 -2.40
N GLY A 139 0.15 -25.71 -2.80
CA GLY A 139 1.26 -25.49 -1.88
C GLY A 139 1.24 -24.12 -1.22
N ILE A 140 0.73 -23.10 -1.91
CA ILE A 140 0.51 -21.77 -1.33
C ILE A 140 -0.43 -21.88 -0.14
N LEU A 141 -1.58 -22.52 -0.31
CA LEU A 141 -2.56 -22.74 0.75
C LEU A 141 -1.99 -23.57 1.90
N TRP A 142 -1.29 -24.67 1.56
CA TRP A 142 -0.72 -25.55 2.58
C TRP A 142 0.25 -24.79 3.49
N ASN A 143 1.18 -24.03 2.90
CA ASN A 143 2.15 -23.24 3.66
C ASN A 143 1.49 -22.06 4.40
N ALA A 144 0.54 -21.36 3.79
CA ALA A 144 -0.21 -20.30 4.46
C ALA A 144 -0.96 -20.83 5.70
N THR A 145 -1.56 -22.01 5.61
CA THR A 145 -2.24 -22.66 6.73
C THR A 145 -1.25 -23.04 7.85
N MET A 146 -0.09 -23.57 7.48
CA MET A 146 0.99 -23.88 8.42
C MET A 146 1.50 -22.61 9.11
N LEU A 147 1.79 -21.55 8.34
CA LEU A 147 2.23 -20.26 8.89
C LEU A 147 1.19 -19.65 9.83
N ARG A 148 -0.09 -19.68 9.47
CA ARG A 148 -1.19 -19.22 10.33
C ARG A 148 -1.24 -19.99 11.66
N ALA A 149 -1.03 -21.31 11.63
CA ALA A 149 -0.99 -22.12 12.84
C ALA A 149 0.20 -21.75 13.75
N LEU A 150 1.32 -21.32 13.19
CA LEU A 150 2.46 -20.82 13.95
C LEU A 150 2.18 -19.48 14.64
N ILE A 151 1.41 -18.60 14.02
CA ILE A 151 1.03 -17.29 14.62
C ILE A 151 0.21 -17.46 15.90
N THR A 152 -0.56 -18.52 16.02
CA THR A 152 -1.39 -18.80 17.23
C THR A 152 -0.61 -19.44 18.38
N HIS A 153 0.66 -19.75 18.19
CA HIS A 153 1.52 -20.42 19.20
C HIS A 153 2.69 -19.49 19.57
N ASP A 154 2.77 -19.09 20.82
CA ASP A 154 3.75 -18.11 21.32
C ASP A 154 5.22 -18.54 21.28
N GLU A 155 5.54 -19.79 20.95
CA GLU A 155 6.91 -20.32 20.98
C GLU A 155 7.43 -20.70 19.59
N ILE A 156 7.76 -19.71 18.77
CA ILE A 156 8.48 -19.94 17.52
C ILE A 156 9.97 -19.73 17.76
N THR A 157 10.73 -20.83 17.76
CA THR A 157 12.18 -20.82 18.01
C THR A 157 13.02 -21.07 16.77
N GLN A 158 12.41 -21.47 15.66
CA GLN A 158 13.09 -21.78 14.40
C GLN A 158 12.31 -21.23 13.22
N LEU A 159 13.03 -20.86 12.17
CA LEU A 159 12.43 -20.45 10.90
C LEU A 159 11.55 -21.56 10.32
N PRO A 160 10.35 -21.24 9.84
CA PRO A 160 9.45 -22.23 9.26
C PRO A 160 10.06 -22.86 8.01
N LYS A 161 9.85 -24.17 7.86
CA LYS A 161 10.26 -24.90 6.65
C LYS A 161 9.13 -24.90 5.63
N ILE A 162 9.40 -24.30 4.50
CA ILE A 162 8.44 -24.20 3.41
C ILE A 162 8.41 -25.50 2.61
N ARG A 163 7.24 -26.08 2.45
CA ARG A 163 7.05 -27.25 1.62
C ARG A 163 6.72 -26.82 0.19
N PHE A 164 7.59 -27.21 -0.76
CA PHE A 164 7.40 -26.91 -2.18
C PHE A 164 7.29 -28.18 -3.04
N GLN A 165 7.85 -29.28 -2.56
CA GLN A 165 7.82 -30.55 -3.32
C GLN A 165 6.40 -31.09 -3.44
N GLY A 166 6.04 -31.47 -4.67
CA GLY A 166 4.72 -32.03 -4.98
C GLY A 166 3.63 -30.98 -5.28
N PHE A 167 3.98 -29.68 -5.27
CA PHE A 167 3.07 -28.59 -5.63
C PHE A 167 3.52 -27.89 -6.91
N ALA A 168 2.55 -27.60 -7.78
CA ALA A 168 2.82 -26.92 -9.06
C ALA A 168 2.81 -25.38 -8.94
N ASP A 169 2.27 -24.86 -7.85
CA ASP A 169 2.05 -23.43 -7.59
C ASP A 169 3.15 -22.77 -6.75
N ILE A 170 4.12 -23.55 -6.23
CA ILE A 170 5.33 -23.03 -5.55
C ILE A 170 6.58 -23.48 -6.31
N VAL A 171 7.41 -22.50 -6.64
CA VAL A 171 8.63 -22.71 -7.42
C VAL A 171 9.85 -22.18 -6.64
N MET A 172 10.86 -23.04 -6.46
CA MET A 172 12.18 -22.60 -5.98
C MET A 172 12.93 -21.97 -7.15
N LEU A 173 13.31 -20.71 -7.01
CA LEU A 173 13.93 -19.94 -8.09
C LEU A 173 15.34 -19.49 -7.71
N PRO A 174 16.40 -20.05 -8.32
CA PRO A 174 17.75 -19.51 -8.22
C PRO A 174 17.81 -18.10 -8.79
N GLY A 175 18.59 -17.21 -8.15
CA GLY A 175 18.72 -15.82 -8.60
C GLY A 175 19.23 -15.67 -10.04
N ALA A 176 20.03 -16.63 -10.53
CA ALA A 176 20.51 -16.64 -11.91
C ALA A 176 19.37 -16.80 -12.95
N GLU A 177 18.25 -17.42 -12.57
CA GLU A 177 17.09 -17.65 -13.43
C GLU A 177 16.02 -16.55 -13.29
N PHE A 178 16.23 -15.59 -12.39
CA PHE A 178 15.22 -14.57 -12.03
C PHE A 178 14.76 -13.74 -13.24
N VAL A 179 15.67 -13.25 -14.05
CA VAL A 179 15.35 -12.39 -15.21
C VAL A 179 14.49 -13.14 -16.22
N GLU A 180 14.86 -14.38 -16.54
CA GLU A 180 14.10 -15.23 -17.47
C GLU A 180 12.72 -15.56 -16.92
N ALA A 181 12.62 -15.89 -15.63
CA ALA A 181 11.36 -16.21 -14.98
C ALA A 181 10.40 -15.00 -14.96
N VAL A 182 10.90 -13.79 -14.65
CA VAL A 182 10.08 -12.56 -14.66
C VAL A 182 9.65 -12.22 -16.09
N SER A 183 10.54 -12.32 -17.09
CA SER A 183 10.19 -12.12 -18.52
C SER A 183 9.11 -13.08 -18.97
N SER A 184 9.20 -14.34 -18.54
CA SER A 184 8.18 -15.36 -18.82
C SER A 184 6.84 -15.01 -18.16
N SER A 185 6.85 -14.57 -16.89
CA SER A 185 5.64 -14.14 -16.19
C SER A 185 4.98 -12.95 -16.87
N TYR A 186 5.76 -11.93 -17.25
CA TYR A 186 5.24 -10.76 -17.97
C TYR A 186 4.59 -11.14 -19.31
N SER A 187 5.18 -12.13 -20.00
CA SER A 187 4.61 -12.63 -21.26
C SER A 187 3.35 -13.47 -21.06
N HIS A 188 3.20 -14.14 -19.91
CA HIS A 188 2.11 -15.08 -19.64
C HIS A 188 0.91 -14.42 -18.96
N VAL A 189 1.13 -13.68 -17.88
CA VAL A 189 0.07 -13.04 -17.08
C VAL A 189 0.08 -11.52 -17.15
N GLY A 190 1.17 -10.91 -17.65
CA GLY A 190 1.34 -9.45 -17.77
C GLY A 190 2.09 -8.83 -16.59
N GLU A 191 2.55 -7.59 -16.82
CA GLU A 191 3.25 -6.79 -15.80
C GLU A 191 2.35 -6.49 -14.60
N ASP A 192 1.05 -6.23 -14.84
CA ASP A 192 0.07 -5.88 -13.81
C ASP A 192 -0.25 -7.01 -12.84
N GLU A 193 -0.12 -8.27 -13.30
CA GLU A 193 -0.40 -9.49 -12.56
C GLU A 193 0.87 -10.19 -12.04
N THR A 194 2.02 -9.52 -12.13
CA THR A 194 3.31 -10.00 -11.62
C THR A 194 3.88 -8.99 -10.61
N MET A 195 4.27 -9.47 -9.41
CA MET A 195 4.81 -8.59 -8.38
C MET A 195 5.98 -9.25 -7.66
N ILE A 196 7.02 -8.47 -7.40
CA ILE A 196 8.13 -8.89 -6.53
C ILE A 196 7.88 -8.32 -5.13
N VAL A 197 7.88 -9.20 -4.11
CA VAL A 197 7.66 -8.82 -2.71
C VAL A 197 8.95 -9.02 -1.91
N THR A 198 9.35 -7.96 -1.21
CA THR A 198 10.61 -7.92 -0.43
C THR A 198 10.39 -7.44 1.00
N ARG A 199 11.44 -7.55 1.84
CA ARG A 199 11.41 -7.07 3.24
C ARG A 199 11.81 -5.61 3.42
N SER A 200 12.47 -4.99 2.43
CA SER A 200 12.96 -3.62 2.57
C SER A 200 12.86 -2.81 1.29
N ASN A 201 12.73 -1.49 1.42
CA ASN A 201 12.73 -0.56 0.29
C ASN A 201 14.03 -0.66 -0.53
N LYS A 202 15.19 -0.79 0.15
CA LYS A 202 16.48 -0.98 -0.53
C LYS A 202 16.47 -2.18 -1.46
N ARG A 203 15.93 -3.30 -1.00
CA ARG A 203 15.83 -4.52 -1.80
C ARG A 203 14.85 -4.35 -2.96
N ALA A 204 13.70 -3.73 -2.69
CA ALA A 204 12.72 -3.41 -3.73
C ALA A 204 13.33 -2.50 -4.81
N ASN A 205 14.10 -1.48 -4.45
CA ASN A 205 14.77 -0.60 -5.40
C ASN A 205 15.75 -1.37 -6.32
N ILE A 206 16.55 -2.29 -5.76
CA ILE A 206 17.46 -3.12 -6.56
C ILE A 206 16.69 -3.92 -7.62
N TYR A 207 15.57 -4.55 -7.24
CA TYR A 207 14.72 -5.28 -8.17
C TYR A 207 14.06 -4.35 -9.19
N ASN A 208 13.53 -3.22 -8.77
CA ASN A 208 12.90 -2.24 -9.65
C ASN A 208 13.86 -1.77 -10.76
N ILE A 209 15.08 -1.39 -10.39
CA ILE A 209 16.12 -0.97 -11.35
C ILE A 209 16.51 -2.14 -12.25
N GLY A 210 16.76 -3.33 -11.66
CA GLY A 210 17.13 -4.53 -12.41
C GLY A 210 16.07 -4.94 -13.42
N ILE A 211 14.80 -4.92 -13.06
CA ILE A 211 13.68 -5.24 -13.96
C ILE A 211 13.60 -4.23 -15.09
N ARG A 212 13.65 -2.93 -14.79
CA ARG A 212 13.60 -1.89 -15.81
C ARG A 212 14.72 -2.06 -16.84
N ASN A 213 15.96 -2.21 -16.36
CA ASN A 213 17.13 -2.22 -17.24
C ASN A 213 17.26 -3.56 -18.00
N THR A 214 16.98 -4.70 -17.34
CA THR A 214 17.32 -6.02 -17.89
C THR A 214 16.12 -6.74 -18.51
N VAL A 215 14.90 -6.54 -17.94
CA VAL A 215 13.70 -7.23 -18.43
C VAL A 215 12.94 -6.36 -19.42
N LEU A 216 12.85 -5.04 -19.14
CA LEU A 216 12.03 -4.11 -19.92
C LEU A 216 12.85 -3.23 -20.88
N ASP A 217 14.20 -3.32 -20.84
CA ASP A 217 15.11 -2.53 -21.69
C ASP A 217 14.84 -1.00 -21.58
N ARG A 218 14.64 -0.51 -20.35
CA ARG A 218 14.33 0.90 -20.05
C ARG A 218 15.52 1.52 -19.31
N GLU A 219 16.36 2.27 -20.01
CA GLU A 219 17.56 2.89 -19.44
C GLU A 219 17.30 4.31 -18.90
N GLU A 220 16.36 5.05 -19.51
CA GLU A 220 16.02 6.42 -19.07
C GLU A 220 15.40 6.40 -17.67
N GLU A 221 15.56 7.51 -16.93
CA GLU A 221 15.11 7.61 -15.54
C GLU A 221 13.60 7.38 -15.38
N LEU A 222 12.78 7.88 -16.32
CA LEU A 222 11.35 7.65 -16.33
C LEU A 222 10.84 7.65 -17.77
N VAL A 223 10.08 6.61 -18.14
CA VAL A 223 9.54 6.46 -19.49
C VAL A 223 8.05 6.11 -19.47
N ARG A 224 7.41 6.31 -20.62
CA ARG A 224 6.04 5.86 -20.84
C ARG A 224 5.93 4.35 -20.60
N GLY A 225 4.88 3.95 -19.87
CA GLY A 225 4.61 2.55 -19.50
C GLY A 225 5.27 2.14 -18.20
N ASP A 226 6.11 2.98 -17.58
CA ASP A 226 6.65 2.64 -16.25
C ASP A 226 5.52 2.48 -15.22
N MET A 227 5.63 1.42 -14.41
CA MET A 227 4.76 1.19 -13.28
C MET A 227 5.31 1.90 -12.06
N LEU A 228 4.48 2.75 -11.48
CA LEU A 228 4.82 3.57 -10.32
C LEU A 228 3.87 3.31 -9.15
N MET A 229 4.34 3.69 -7.98
CA MET A 229 3.55 3.82 -6.75
C MET A 229 3.75 5.21 -6.19
N VAL A 230 2.65 5.87 -5.85
CA VAL A 230 2.70 7.12 -5.10
C VAL A 230 3.08 6.81 -3.66
N VAL A 231 4.04 7.54 -3.10
CA VAL A 231 4.57 7.27 -1.75
C VAL A 231 4.24 8.35 -0.73
N ARG A 232 3.52 9.38 -1.14
CA ARG A 232 2.93 10.42 -0.29
C ARG A 232 1.57 10.83 -0.83
N ASN A 233 0.59 11.05 0.04
CA ASN A 233 -0.74 11.50 -0.36
C ASN A 233 -0.67 12.80 -1.17
N LYS A 234 -1.33 12.83 -2.33
CA LYS A 234 -1.51 14.00 -3.18
C LYS A 234 -2.97 14.42 -3.17
N TYR A 235 -3.24 15.61 -2.67
CA TYR A 235 -4.58 16.18 -2.65
C TYR A 235 -4.88 16.91 -3.96
N LEU A 236 -6.05 16.67 -4.51
CA LEU A 236 -6.48 17.20 -5.79
C LEU A 236 -7.47 18.35 -5.60
N ASP A 237 -7.61 19.19 -6.62
CA ASP A 237 -8.54 20.32 -6.60
C ASP A 237 -10.00 19.87 -6.69
N GLU A 238 -10.92 20.74 -6.28
CA GLU A 238 -12.34 20.49 -6.37
C GLU A 238 -12.78 20.32 -7.84
N GLY A 239 -13.65 19.33 -8.06
CA GLY A 239 -14.16 19.00 -9.40
C GLY A 239 -13.42 17.84 -10.09
N GLN A 240 -12.36 17.31 -9.49
CA GLN A 240 -11.75 16.07 -9.97
C GLN A 240 -12.59 14.85 -9.57
N PRO A 241 -12.56 13.75 -10.37
CA PRO A 241 -13.29 12.52 -10.05
C PRO A 241 -12.85 11.88 -8.72
N VAL A 242 -11.61 12.15 -8.29
CA VAL A 242 -11.05 11.72 -7.00
C VAL A 242 -10.54 12.94 -6.22
N ASN A 243 -10.70 12.91 -4.90
CA ASN A 243 -10.32 14.03 -4.04
C ASN A 243 -8.81 14.04 -3.71
N PHE A 244 -8.17 12.88 -3.75
CA PHE A 244 -6.74 12.72 -3.52
C PHE A 244 -6.25 11.38 -4.06
N ILE A 245 -4.93 11.27 -4.27
CA ILE A 245 -4.22 10.02 -4.56
C ILE A 245 -3.51 9.61 -3.27
N ALA A 246 -3.74 8.39 -2.84
CA ALA A 246 -3.22 7.89 -1.57
C ALA A 246 -1.77 7.37 -1.70
N ASN A 247 -1.05 7.40 -0.58
CA ASN A 247 0.18 6.64 -0.44
C ASN A 247 -0.11 5.14 -0.63
N GLY A 248 0.59 4.50 -1.57
CA GLY A 248 0.39 3.11 -1.98
C GLY A 248 -0.41 2.94 -3.26
N ASP A 249 -1.03 4.00 -3.79
CA ASP A 249 -1.73 3.92 -5.08
C ASP A 249 -0.76 3.67 -6.24
N ARG A 250 -1.15 2.75 -7.11
CA ARG A 250 -0.37 2.37 -8.29
C ARG A 250 -0.79 3.21 -9.49
N ALA A 251 0.19 3.57 -10.30
CA ALA A 251 -0.02 4.33 -11.52
C ALA A 251 0.86 3.82 -12.67
N VAL A 252 0.44 4.08 -13.89
CA VAL A 252 1.22 3.84 -15.10
C VAL A 252 1.53 5.17 -15.78
N VAL A 253 2.77 5.37 -16.19
CA VAL A 253 3.20 6.58 -16.90
C VAL A 253 2.59 6.59 -18.30
N VAL A 254 1.75 7.57 -18.59
CA VAL A 254 1.18 7.84 -19.92
C VAL A 254 2.13 8.71 -20.73
N SER A 255 2.68 9.75 -20.10
CA SER A 255 3.69 10.62 -20.69
C SER A 255 4.59 11.23 -19.63
N VAL A 256 5.82 11.57 -20.03
CA VAL A 256 6.78 12.31 -19.21
C VAL A 256 7.53 13.29 -20.10
N HIS A 257 7.73 14.51 -19.61
CA HIS A 257 8.42 15.58 -20.33
C HIS A 257 8.92 16.65 -19.36
N ASN A 258 9.65 17.65 -19.88
CA ASN A 258 10.13 18.81 -19.13
C ASN A 258 10.94 18.43 -17.88
N PHE A 259 11.96 17.58 -18.07
CA PHE A 259 12.92 17.27 -17.00
C PHE A 259 13.67 18.54 -16.60
N ARG A 260 13.80 18.81 -15.31
CA ARG A 260 14.45 20.01 -14.79
C ARG A 260 14.97 19.80 -13.36
N GLU A 261 16.03 20.51 -13.05
CA GLU A 261 16.61 20.56 -11.71
C GLU A 261 16.29 21.92 -11.08
N LEU A 262 15.61 21.92 -9.92
CA LEU A 262 15.26 23.10 -9.14
C LEU A 262 15.36 22.75 -7.65
N TYR A 263 15.76 23.73 -6.82
CA TYR A 263 15.83 23.56 -5.36
C TYR A 263 16.74 22.42 -4.88
N GLY A 264 17.64 21.93 -5.75
CA GLY A 264 18.48 20.76 -5.51
C GLY A 264 17.76 19.42 -5.66
N PHE A 265 16.63 19.40 -6.39
CA PHE A 265 15.86 18.20 -6.73
C PHE A 265 15.58 18.14 -8.24
N HIS A 266 15.36 16.90 -8.72
CA HIS A 266 14.98 16.63 -10.10
C HIS A 266 13.45 16.49 -10.21
N PHE A 267 12.88 17.19 -11.19
CA PHE A 267 11.45 17.17 -11.46
C PHE A 267 11.17 16.82 -12.92
N ALA A 268 10.01 16.24 -13.15
CA ALA A 268 9.44 16.09 -14.49
C ALA A 268 7.93 16.35 -14.47
N ASP A 269 7.38 16.78 -15.59
CA ASP A 269 5.94 16.83 -15.78
C ASP A 269 5.48 15.46 -16.28
N VAL A 270 4.54 14.85 -15.58
CA VAL A 270 4.03 13.51 -15.85
C VAL A 270 2.53 13.51 -16.05
N THR A 271 2.04 12.64 -16.92
CA THR A 271 0.65 12.20 -16.92
C THR A 271 0.63 10.76 -16.45
N LEU A 272 -0.05 10.51 -15.36
CA LEU A 272 -0.17 9.19 -14.73
C LEU A 272 -1.61 8.69 -14.84
N ARG A 273 -1.78 7.43 -15.21
CA ARG A 273 -3.05 6.73 -15.24
C ARG A 273 -3.15 5.81 -14.03
N PHE A 274 -4.25 5.88 -13.30
CA PHE A 274 -4.52 5.13 -12.08
C PHE A 274 -5.53 4.01 -12.35
N PRO A 275 -5.09 2.75 -12.56
CA PRO A 275 -5.98 1.64 -12.89
C PRO A 275 -7.00 1.32 -11.81
N ASP A 276 -6.70 1.60 -10.54
CA ASP A 276 -7.58 1.34 -9.40
C ASP A 276 -8.70 2.40 -9.24
N TYR A 277 -8.64 3.50 -10.02
CA TYR A 277 -9.63 4.59 -10.06
C TYR A 277 -10.26 4.74 -11.46
N GLU A 278 -10.74 3.64 -12.04
CA GLU A 278 -11.40 3.64 -13.37
C GLU A 278 -10.55 4.29 -14.47
N ASP A 279 -9.23 4.00 -14.43
CA ASP A 279 -8.24 4.57 -15.35
C ASP A 279 -8.17 6.11 -15.35
N PHE A 280 -8.48 6.73 -14.21
CA PHE A 280 -8.33 8.18 -14.03
C PHE A 280 -6.92 8.63 -14.39
N GLU A 281 -6.82 9.68 -15.21
CA GLU A 281 -5.55 10.29 -15.59
C GLU A 281 -5.32 11.61 -14.84
N LEU A 282 -4.10 11.77 -14.30
CA LEU A 282 -3.65 12.95 -13.59
C LEU A 282 -2.39 13.50 -14.24
N ALA A 283 -2.46 14.76 -14.71
CA ALA A 283 -1.28 15.53 -15.06
C ALA A 283 -0.74 16.26 -13.82
N SER A 284 0.55 16.10 -13.53
CA SER A 284 1.18 16.70 -12.35
C SER A 284 2.69 16.83 -12.55
N THR A 285 3.35 17.65 -11.73
CA THR A 285 4.80 17.59 -11.52
C THR A 285 5.12 16.45 -10.56
N ALA A 286 6.16 15.67 -10.86
CA ALA A 286 6.70 14.63 -10.02
C ALA A 286 8.13 14.94 -9.61
N ILE A 287 8.53 14.54 -8.39
CA ILE A 287 9.91 14.58 -7.93
C ILE A 287 10.56 13.22 -8.16
N LEU A 288 11.69 13.21 -8.86
CA LEU A 288 12.33 11.98 -9.34
C LEU A 288 13.32 11.39 -8.34
N ASP A 289 13.86 12.21 -7.44
CA ASP A 289 14.85 11.77 -6.43
C ASP A 289 14.31 10.63 -5.55
N THR A 290 13.00 10.56 -5.35
CA THR A 290 12.35 9.48 -4.61
C THR A 290 12.40 8.12 -5.31
N LEU A 291 12.60 8.08 -6.65
CA LEU A 291 12.67 6.84 -7.43
C LEU A 291 13.84 5.95 -6.99
N HIS A 292 14.98 6.57 -6.62
CA HIS A 292 16.23 5.88 -6.29
C HIS A 292 16.52 5.85 -4.78
N SER A 293 15.78 6.61 -3.99
CA SER A 293 15.98 6.68 -2.53
C SER A 293 15.63 5.36 -1.83
N ASP A 294 16.42 4.95 -0.85
CA ASP A 294 16.09 3.83 0.05
C ASP A 294 15.05 4.22 1.12
N ALA A 295 14.83 5.51 1.34
CA ALA A 295 13.78 6.00 2.20
C ALA A 295 12.38 5.74 1.59
N PRO A 296 11.32 5.59 2.39
CA PRO A 296 9.97 5.35 1.89
C PRO A 296 9.41 6.52 1.07
N ALA A 297 9.82 7.75 1.34
CA ALA A 297 9.49 9.01 0.67
C ALA A 297 10.64 9.99 0.88
N LEU A 298 10.49 11.28 0.54
CA LEU A 298 11.46 12.30 0.95
C LEU A 298 11.65 12.25 2.47
N THR A 299 12.91 12.30 2.89
CA THR A 299 13.27 12.39 4.32
C THR A 299 12.82 13.71 4.93
N ALA A 300 12.78 13.81 6.25
CA ALA A 300 12.42 15.05 6.94
C ALA A 300 13.36 16.20 6.55
N SER A 301 14.67 15.95 6.39
CA SER A 301 15.65 16.96 5.97
C SER A 301 15.43 17.41 4.53
N GLU A 302 15.17 16.48 3.60
CA GLU A 302 14.87 16.81 2.21
C GLU A 302 13.55 17.56 2.08
N SER A 303 12.52 17.16 2.84
CA SER A 303 11.23 17.86 2.89
C SER A 303 11.38 19.29 3.43
N GLN A 304 12.24 19.49 4.45
CA GLN A 304 12.54 20.80 5.00
C GLN A 304 13.33 21.65 4.00
N GLN A 305 14.33 21.11 3.32
CA GLN A 305 15.08 21.77 2.26
C GLN A 305 14.15 22.27 1.16
N LEU A 306 13.26 21.39 0.66
CA LEU A 306 12.28 21.75 -0.38
C LEU A 306 11.35 22.87 0.10
N PHE A 307 10.86 22.78 1.35
CA PHE A 307 10.02 23.81 1.96
C PHE A 307 10.73 25.18 2.00
N GLU A 308 11.96 25.22 2.50
CA GLU A 308 12.74 26.46 2.65
C GLU A 308 13.06 27.07 1.28
N SER A 309 13.51 26.26 0.33
CA SER A 309 13.88 26.74 -1.01
C SER A 309 12.68 27.29 -1.79
N VAL A 310 11.53 26.61 -1.75
CA VAL A 310 10.32 27.12 -2.40
C VAL A 310 9.78 28.36 -1.67
N MET A 311 9.92 28.43 -0.34
CA MET A 311 9.50 29.64 0.43
C MET A 311 10.32 30.89 0.08
N GLU A 312 11.57 30.75 -0.37
CA GLU A 312 12.39 31.88 -0.83
C GLU A 312 11.79 32.57 -2.05
N ASP A 313 11.16 31.84 -2.97
CA ASP A 313 10.48 32.41 -4.13
C ASP A 313 9.30 33.32 -3.76
N TYR A 314 8.74 33.14 -2.58
CA TYR A 314 7.64 33.94 -2.06
C TYR A 314 8.09 35.00 -1.02
N ALA A 315 9.40 35.25 -0.90
CA ALA A 315 9.95 36.18 0.11
C ALA A 315 9.40 37.62 -0.02
N ASP A 316 9.09 38.05 -1.24
CA ASP A 316 8.56 39.38 -1.54
C ASP A 316 7.11 39.59 -1.03
N MET A 317 6.39 38.53 -0.70
CA MET A 317 5.05 38.63 -0.14
C MET A 317 5.10 39.08 1.33
N PRO A 318 4.46 40.21 1.69
CA PRO A 318 4.63 40.84 3.01
C PRO A 318 4.02 40.02 4.17
N ARG A 319 2.97 39.25 3.91
CA ARG A 319 2.26 38.49 4.94
C ARG A 319 2.65 37.00 4.92
N LYS A 320 3.02 36.46 6.08
CA LYS A 320 3.33 35.05 6.25
C LYS A 320 2.17 34.12 5.81
N THR A 321 0.92 34.54 6.06
CA THR A 321 -0.28 33.79 5.64
C THR A 321 -0.40 33.66 4.14
N ASP A 322 -0.05 34.71 3.39
CA ASP A 322 -0.14 34.73 1.94
C ASP A 322 0.98 33.85 1.33
N ARG A 323 2.20 33.89 1.90
CA ARG A 323 3.30 32.98 1.54
C ARG A 323 2.91 31.52 1.74
N MET A 324 2.32 31.19 2.88
CA MET A 324 1.87 29.83 3.18
C MET A 324 0.75 29.39 2.24
N ALA A 325 -0.14 30.29 1.84
CA ALA A 325 -1.19 29.99 0.86
C ALA A 325 -0.61 29.73 -0.54
N ALA A 326 0.38 30.55 -0.96
CA ALA A 326 1.09 30.37 -2.23
C ALA A 326 1.85 29.03 -2.26
N LEU A 327 2.62 28.73 -1.20
CA LEU A 327 3.36 27.47 -1.07
C LEU A 327 2.44 26.25 -1.19
N LYS A 328 1.28 26.30 -0.55
CA LYS A 328 0.31 25.19 -0.59
C LYS A 328 -0.26 24.93 -1.98
N ASN A 329 -0.22 25.91 -2.88
CA ASN A 329 -0.63 25.78 -4.27
C ASN A 329 0.56 25.65 -5.23
N ASP A 330 1.78 25.62 -4.71
CA ASP A 330 2.98 25.50 -5.51
C ASP A 330 3.14 24.09 -6.09
N ASN A 331 3.44 24.00 -7.38
CA ASN A 331 3.54 22.72 -8.09
C ASN A 331 4.73 21.87 -7.64
N TYR A 332 5.85 22.50 -7.28
CA TYR A 332 7.08 21.81 -6.88
C TYR A 332 7.00 21.35 -5.44
N TYR A 333 6.49 22.20 -4.53
CA TYR A 333 6.25 21.81 -3.14
C TYR A 333 5.23 20.66 -3.03
N ASN A 334 4.23 20.66 -3.92
CA ASN A 334 3.21 19.61 -3.99
C ASN A 334 3.49 18.57 -5.08
N ALA A 335 4.74 18.45 -5.56
CA ALA A 335 5.10 17.46 -6.54
C ALA A 335 4.78 16.04 -6.04
N LEU A 336 4.33 15.18 -6.95
CA LEU A 336 4.11 13.76 -6.66
C LEU A 336 5.42 13.11 -6.25
N GLN A 337 5.43 12.45 -5.11
CA GLN A 337 6.52 11.58 -4.68
C GLN A 337 6.21 10.16 -5.14
N ILE A 338 7.07 9.62 -5.98
CA ILE A 338 6.84 8.38 -6.72
C ILE A 338 8.00 7.40 -6.57
N LYS A 339 7.71 6.11 -6.63
CA LYS A 339 8.67 5.02 -6.73
C LYS A 339 8.26 4.06 -7.84
N TYR A 340 9.23 3.31 -8.38
CA TYR A 340 8.89 2.19 -9.26
C TYR A 340 8.12 1.12 -8.48
N ALA A 341 7.21 0.42 -9.17
CA ALA A 341 6.26 -0.51 -8.55
C ALA A 341 6.28 -1.92 -9.15
N TYR A 342 7.40 -2.35 -9.71
CA TYR A 342 7.63 -3.75 -10.11
C TYR A 342 7.98 -4.63 -8.91
N ALA A 343 8.65 -4.04 -7.92
CA ALA A 343 8.96 -4.64 -6.65
C ALA A 343 8.57 -3.71 -5.50
N VAL A 344 7.94 -4.26 -4.47
CA VAL A 344 7.44 -3.50 -3.31
C VAL A 344 7.75 -4.24 -2.01
N THR A 345 7.65 -3.55 -0.88
CA THR A 345 7.67 -4.20 0.42
C THR A 345 6.34 -4.92 0.68
N CYS A 346 6.36 -5.95 1.53
CA CYS A 346 5.15 -6.70 1.86
C CYS A 346 4.02 -5.81 2.43
N HIS A 347 4.34 -4.80 3.25
CA HIS A 347 3.36 -3.82 3.72
C HIS A 347 2.67 -3.07 2.57
N LYS A 348 3.41 -2.75 1.52
CA LYS A 348 2.87 -2.10 0.32
C LYS A 348 2.08 -3.05 -0.57
N ALA A 349 2.31 -4.35 -0.43
CA ALA A 349 1.56 -5.39 -1.14
C ALA A 349 0.24 -5.77 -0.43
N GLN A 350 0.01 -5.32 0.82
CA GLN A 350 -1.24 -5.60 1.53
C GLN A 350 -2.45 -5.06 0.76
N GLY A 351 -3.56 -5.80 0.83
CA GLY A 351 -4.78 -5.49 0.08
C GLY A 351 -4.70 -5.75 -1.43
N GLY A 352 -3.51 -6.12 -1.96
CA GLY A 352 -3.31 -6.53 -3.35
C GLY A 352 -3.22 -8.05 -3.50
N GLN A 353 -3.50 -8.54 -4.71
CA GLN A 353 -3.30 -9.93 -5.13
C GLN A 353 -2.79 -9.93 -6.56
N TRP A 354 -1.94 -10.90 -6.90
CA TRP A 354 -1.33 -11.06 -8.21
C TRP A 354 -1.27 -12.52 -8.62
N ALA A 355 -1.37 -12.79 -9.90
CA ALA A 355 -1.24 -14.15 -10.42
C ALA A 355 0.14 -14.74 -10.08
N HIS A 356 1.21 -13.98 -10.28
CA HIS A 356 2.58 -14.41 -10.01
C HIS A 356 3.26 -13.50 -8.98
N ILE A 357 3.71 -14.10 -7.88
CA ILE A 357 4.51 -13.42 -6.84
C ILE A 357 5.92 -13.98 -6.81
N TYR A 358 6.91 -13.10 -6.83
CA TYR A 358 8.32 -13.40 -6.59
C TYR A 358 8.67 -12.93 -5.19
N LEU A 359 8.91 -13.86 -4.28
CA LEU A 359 9.15 -13.57 -2.87
C LEU A 359 10.64 -13.67 -2.55
N ASP A 360 11.23 -12.56 -2.11
CA ASP A 360 12.60 -12.49 -1.63
C ASP A 360 12.62 -12.06 -0.15
N GLN A 361 12.88 -13.01 0.73
CA GLN A 361 13.03 -12.73 2.17
C GLN A 361 14.38 -12.08 2.52
N GLY A 362 15.36 -12.10 1.62
CA GLY A 362 16.73 -11.72 1.93
C GLY A 362 17.44 -12.73 2.83
N TYR A 363 18.48 -12.27 3.50
CA TYR A 363 19.22 -13.10 4.46
C TYR A 363 18.43 -13.20 5.77
N MET A 364 18.15 -14.43 6.20
CA MET A 364 17.45 -14.75 7.46
C MET A 364 18.10 -15.93 8.17
N THR A 365 18.27 -15.79 9.48
CA THR A 365 18.70 -16.83 10.40
C THR A 365 17.71 -16.97 11.55
N ASP A 366 17.80 -18.06 12.33
CA ASP A 366 16.90 -18.28 13.47
C ASP A 366 17.00 -17.16 14.51
N ASP A 367 18.20 -16.56 14.68
CA ASP A 367 18.39 -15.42 15.61
C ASP A 367 17.69 -14.14 15.18
N MET A 368 17.27 -14.04 13.92
CA MET A 368 16.53 -12.90 13.35
C MET A 368 15.01 -13.13 13.34
N LEU A 369 14.57 -14.27 13.85
CA LEU A 369 13.16 -14.61 13.90
C LEU A 369 12.41 -13.74 14.91
N THR A 370 11.34 -13.13 14.46
CA THR A 370 10.41 -12.35 15.28
C THR A 370 8.97 -12.77 14.94
N PRO A 371 7.99 -12.54 15.82
CA PRO A 371 6.59 -12.76 15.48
C PRO A 371 6.17 -12.04 14.18
N ASP A 372 6.62 -10.80 13.99
CA ASP A 372 6.37 -10.01 12.78
C ASP A 372 6.84 -10.70 11.50
N TYR A 373 7.92 -11.49 11.58
CA TYR A 373 8.41 -12.23 10.42
C TYR A 373 7.43 -13.30 9.95
N ILE A 374 6.73 -13.96 10.86
CA ILE A 374 5.73 -14.98 10.50
C ILE A 374 4.49 -14.31 9.89
N HIS A 375 4.04 -13.19 10.45
CA HIS A 375 2.99 -12.36 9.84
C HIS A 375 3.41 -11.88 8.44
N TRP A 376 4.67 -11.48 8.31
CA TRP A 376 5.23 -11.07 7.02
C TRP A 376 5.20 -12.20 6.00
N LEU A 377 5.66 -13.41 6.37
CA LEU A 377 5.61 -14.58 5.49
C LEU A 377 4.18 -14.93 5.09
N TYR A 378 3.29 -15.04 6.06
CA TYR A 378 1.89 -15.34 5.82
C TYR A 378 1.26 -14.33 4.85
N THR A 379 1.46 -13.03 5.12
CA THR A 379 0.95 -11.96 4.27
C THR A 379 1.51 -12.08 2.85
N ALA A 380 2.82 -12.29 2.70
CA ALA A 380 3.46 -12.40 1.39
C ALA A 380 2.96 -13.62 0.60
N PHE A 381 2.83 -14.78 1.24
CA PHE A 381 2.32 -16.01 0.61
C PHE A 381 0.88 -15.83 0.10
N THR A 382 0.03 -15.18 0.87
CA THR A 382 -1.38 -14.98 0.53
C THR A 382 -1.61 -13.92 -0.55
N ARG A 383 -0.56 -13.28 -1.07
CA ARG A 383 -0.66 -12.36 -2.22
C ARG A 383 -0.72 -13.08 -3.57
N ALA A 384 -0.18 -14.30 -3.67
CA ALA A 384 -0.18 -15.09 -4.90
C ALA A 384 -1.53 -15.78 -5.11
N THR A 385 -2.07 -15.70 -6.32
CA THR A 385 -3.31 -16.39 -6.70
C THR A 385 -3.06 -17.62 -7.60
N GLU A 386 -1.94 -17.65 -8.34
CA GLU A 386 -1.60 -18.76 -9.24
C GLU A 386 -0.24 -19.36 -8.92
N LYS A 387 0.83 -18.54 -8.84
CA LYS A 387 2.20 -19.02 -8.61
C LYS A 387 2.98 -18.16 -7.63
N LEU A 388 3.73 -18.85 -6.77
CA LEU A 388 4.67 -18.25 -5.84
C LEU A 388 6.08 -18.73 -6.14
N PHE A 389 6.97 -17.80 -6.51
CA PHE A 389 8.38 -18.07 -6.76
C PHE A 389 9.20 -17.65 -5.54
N LEU A 390 9.88 -18.59 -4.91
CA LEU A 390 10.77 -18.35 -3.76
C LEU A 390 12.18 -18.07 -4.27
N VAL A 391 12.57 -16.78 -4.27
CA VAL A 391 13.83 -16.33 -4.86
C VAL A 391 14.98 -16.54 -3.88
N ASN A 392 16.02 -17.28 -4.30
CA ASN A 392 17.20 -17.61 -3.48
C ASN A 392 16.86 -18.15 -2.09
N TRP A 393 15.81 -18.95 -1.97
CA TRP A 393 15.39 -19.48 -0.68
C TRP A 393 16.39 -20.51 -0.15
N PRO A 394 16.83 -20.42 1.12
CA PRO A 394 17.81 -21.38 1.66
C PRO A 394 17.24 -22.80 1.74
N SER A 395 18.02 -23.80 1.33
CA SER A 395 17.60 -25.20 1.43
C SER A 395 17.36 -25.67 2.87
N THR A 396 17.96 -25.02 3.86
CA THR A 396 17.71 -25.27 5.30
C THR A 396 16.30 -24.88 5.74
N GLN A 397 15.62 -24.02 5.00
CA GLN A 397 14.26 -23.51 5.26
C GLN A 397 13.22 -24.13 4.31
N THR A 398 13.51 -25.30 3.71
CA THR A 398 12.62 -26.03 2.82
C THR A 398 12.46 -27.47 3.24
N GLN A 399 11.35 -28.10 2.83
CA GLN A 399 11.06 -29.53 3.01
C GLN A 399 10.27 -30.11 1.83
#